data_7c1964eefe6acce2c85e2e1be3467438
#
_entry.id   7c1964eefe6acce2c85e2e1be3467438
#
_cell.length_a   1.000
_cell.length_b   1.000
_cell.length_c   1.000
_cell.angle_alpha   90.00
_cell.angle_beta   90.00
_cell.angle_gamma   90.00
#
_symmetry.space_group_name_H-M   'P 1'
#
loop_
_entity.id
_entity.type
_entity.pdbx_description
1 polymer ?
#
loop_
_entity_poly.entity_id
_entity_poly.type
_entity_poly.pdbx_seq_one_letter_code
_entity_poly.pdbx_strand_id
1 'polypeptide(L)'
;MALVDGFLELERSSGKLEWSAILQKMASDLGFSKILFGLLPKDSQDYENAFIVGNYPAAWREHYDRAGYARVDPTVSHCTQSVLPIFWEPSIYQTRKQHEFFEEASAAGLVYGLTMPLHGARGELGALSLSVEAENRAEANRFMESVLPTLWMLKDYALQSGAGLAFEHPVSKPVVLTSREKEVLQWCAIGKTSWEISVICNCSEANVNFHMG
;
A
#
# COMPACT_ATOMS: atom_id res chain seq x y z
N MET A 1 -7.70 -9.12 23.63
CA MET A 1 -8.63 -8.31 22.81
C MET A 1 -9.13 -9.21 21.69
N ALA A 2 -10.43 -9.26 21.41
CA ALA A 2 -10.90 -10.00 20.26
C ALA A 2 -10.34 -9.34 18.98
N LEU A 3 -9.97 -10.13 17.97
CA LEU A 3 -9.35 -9.63 16.73
C LEU A 3 -10.21 -8.52 16.07
N VAL A 4 -11.53 -8.71 16.07
CA VAL A 4 -12.49 -7.74 15.51
C VAL A 4 -12.46 -6.40 16.26
N ASP A 5 -12.30 -6.42 17.59
CA ASP A 5 -12.22 -5.19 18.38
C ASP A 5 -10.99 -4.37 17.99
N GLY A 6 -9.85 -5.03 17.72
CA GLY A 6 -8.63 -4.37 17.26
C GLY A 6 -8.77 -3.68 15.91
N PHE A 7 -9.48 -4.27 14.96
CA PHE A 7 -9.77 -3.63 13.68
C PHE A 7 -10.64 -2.38 13.85
N LEU A 8 -11.66 -2.45 14.72
CA LEU A 8 -12.53 -1.30 14.99
C LEU A 8 -11.80 -0.19 15.75
N GLU A 9 -10.88 -0.53 16.66
CA GLU A 9 -10.02 0.44 17.33
C GLU A 9 -9.10 1.15 16.34
N LEU A 10 -8.49 0.39 15.42
CA LEU A 10 -7.62 0.93 14.39
C LEU A 10 -8.37 1.96 13.50
N GLU A 11 -9.61 1.63 13.12
CA GLU A 11 -10.45 2.52 12.29
C GLU A 11 -10.88 3.79 13.03
N ARG A 12 -11.11 3.70 14.35
CA ARG A 12 -11.59 4.81 15.19
C ARG A 12 -10.47 5.70 15.71
N SER A 13 -9.21 5.29 15.59
CA SER A 13 -8.08 6.06 16.08
C SER A 13 -7.98 7.41 15.35
N SER A 14 -7.73 8.46 16.11
CA SER A 14 -7.75 9.84 15.62
C SER A 14 -6.36 10.44 15.40
N GLY A 15 -5.30 9.72 15.76
CA GLY A 15 -3.95 10.23 15.70
C GLY A 15 -2.90 9.20 15.27
N LYS A 16 -1.87 9.65 14.57
CA LYS A 16 -0.78 8.81 14.04
C LYS A 16 -0.14 7.92 15.13
N LEU A 17 0.09 8.46 16.33
CA LEU A 17 0.76 7.72 17.40
C LEU A 17 -0.12 6.60 17.95
N GLU A 18 -1.39 6.90 18.23
CA GLU A 18 -2.36 5.93 18.69
C GLU A 18 -2.57 4.82 17.67
N TRP A 19 -2.81 5.20 16.41
CA TRP A 19 -2.98 4.28 15.30
C TRP A 19 -1.78 3.34 15.14
N SER A 20 -0.57 3.91 15.18
CA SER A 20 0.67 3.14 15.08
C SER A 20 0.83 2.13 16.22
N ALA A 21 0.48 2.53 17.45
CA ALA A 21 0.55 1.66 18.61
C ALA A 21 -0.43 0.48 18.52
N ILE A 22 -1.67 0.74 18.05
CA ILE A 22 -2.68 -0.30 17.83
C ILE A 22 -2.20 -1.27 16.74
N LEU A 23 -1.72 -0.76 15.59
CA LEU A 23 -1.23 -1.59 14.50
C LEU A 23 -0.06 -2.48 14.94
N GLN A 24 0.92 -1.92 15.67
CA GLN A 24 2.05 -2.67 16.21
C GLN A 24 1.60 -3.74 17.21
N LYS A 25 0.64 -3.41 18.08
CA LYS A 25 0.07 -4.38 19.01
C LYS A 25 -0.62 -5.53 18.28
N MET A 26 -1.45 -5.24 17.27
CA MET A 26 -2.11 -6.27 16.48
C MET A 26 -1.11 -7.19 15.78
N ALA A 27 -0.03 -6.64 15.20
CA ALA A 27 1.03 -7.43 14.60
C ALA A 27 1.73 -8.33 15.63
N SER A 28 2.02 -7.79 16.81
CA SER A 28 2.62 -8.56 17.93
C SER A 28 1.69 -9.66 18.44
N ASP A 29 0.39 -9.38 18.59
CA ASP A 29 -0.61 -10.36 19.01
C ASP A 29 -0.75 -11.50 17.97
N LEU A 30 -0.46 -11.23 16.70
CA LEU A 30 -0.38 -12.22 15.62
C LEU A 30 0.95 -12.99 15.58
N GLY A 31 1.97 -12.60 16.37
CA GLY A 31 3.27 -13.26 16.43
C GLY A 31 4.39 -12.61 15.61
N PHE A 32 4.19 -11.42 15.05
CA PHE A 32 5.24 -10.69 14.35
C PHE A 32 6.02 -9.79 15.30
N SER A 33 7.35 -9.81 15.19
CA SER A 33 8.23 -8.99 16.02
C SER A 33 8.40 -7.56 15.49
N LYS A 34 8.33 -7.39 14.18
CA LYS A 34 8.50 -6.09 13.52
C LYS A 34 7.40 -5.87 12.48
N ILE A 35 6.98 -4.61 12.37
CA ILE A 35 6.02 -4.17 11.35
C ILE A 35 6.45 -2.81 10.80
N LEU A 36 6.24 -2.61 9.52
CA LEU A 36 6.35 -1.32 8.85
C LEU A 36 5.17 -1.14 7.91
N PHE A 37 4.43 -0.07 8.10
CA PHE A 37 3.41 0.42 7.18
C PHE A 37 3.96 1.65 6.47
N GLY A 38 4.02 1.60 5.15
CA GLY A 38 4.43 2.73 4.31
C GLY A 38 3.35 3.02 3.28
N LEU A 39 3.01 4.30 3.08
CA LEU A 39 2.00 4.70 2.11
C LEU A 39 2.43 5.98 1.38
N LEU A 40 2.22 5.99 0.08
CA LEU A 40 2.43 7.12 -0.82
C LEU A 40 1.09 7.57 -1.41
N PRO A 41 0.90 8.88 -1.66
CA PRO A 41 -0.25 9.36 -2.39
C PRO A 41 -0.17 8.90 -3.86
N LYS A 42 -1.31 8.97 -4.54
CA LYS A 42 -1.43 8.65 -5.96
C LYS A 42 -0.32 9.31 -6.80
N ASP A 43 0.24 8.54 -7.71
CA ASP A 43 1.25 8.98 -8.70
C ASP A 43 2.55 9.53 -8.08
N SER A 44 2.74 9.39 -6.77
CA SER A 44 3.98 9.80 -6.10
C SER A 44 5.05 8.71 -6.19
N GLN A 45 6.28 9.13 -6.45
CA GLN A 45 7.51 8.33 -6.31
C GLN A 45 8.47 8.94 -5.28
N ASP A 46 7.94 9.84 -4.46
CA ASP A 46 8.68 10.51 -3.40
C ASP A 46 8.69 9.63 -2.14
N TYR A 47 9.57 8.64 -2.14
CA TYR A 47 9.72 7.70 -1.03
C TYR A 47 10.23 8.37 0.25
N GLU A 48 10.91 9.52 0.15
CA GLU A 48 11.45 10.25 1.30
C GLU A 48 10.31 10.89 2.12
N ASN A 49 9.23 11.29 1.46
CA ASN A 49 8.04 11.87 2.08
C ASN A 49 6.87 10.87 2.22
N ALA A 50 7.15 9.58 2.14
CA ALA A 50 6.15 8.56 2.41
C ALA A 50 5.62 8.64 3.85
N PHE A 51 4.33 8.41 4.04
CA PHE A 51 3.79 8.19 5.38
C PHE A 51 4.27 6.84 5.89
N ILE A 52 5.20 6.86 6.85
CA ILE A 52 5.79 5.64 7.41
C ILE A 52 5.53 5.57 8.91
N VAL A 53 5.07 4.41 9.37
CA VAL A 53 4.93 4.04 10.77
C VAL A 53 5.33 2.59 10.98
N GLY A 54 5.81 2.26 12.19
CA GLY A 54 6.19 0.90 12.54
C GLY A 54 7.21 0.88 13.67
N ASN A 55 7.76 -0.30 13.92
CA ASN A 55 8.77 -0.53 14.96
C ASN A 55 10.09 -1.09 14.40
N TYR A 56 10.37 -0.86 13.12
CA TYR A 56 11.69 -1.17 12.57
C TYR A 56 12.78 -0.37 13.30
N PRO A 57 13.99 -0.92 13.48
CA PRO A 57 15.07 -0.20 14.16
C PRO A 57 15.33 1.16 13.49
N ALA A 58 15.38 2.23 14.29
CA ALA A 58 15.57 3.59 13.78
C ALA A 58 16.85 3.73 12.95
N ALA A 59 17.97 3.12 13.42
CA ALA A 59 19.23 3.12 12.69
C ALA A 59 19.12 2.45 11.31
N TRP A 60 18.34 1.36 11.22
CA TRP A 60 18.06 0.71 9.94
C TRP A 60 17.25 1.60 9.02
N ARG A 61 16.20 2.25 9.54
CA ARG A 61 15.38 3.18 8.73
C ARG A 61 16.19 4.33 8.18
N GLU A 62 17.01 4.96 9.02
CA GLU A 62 17.90 6.05 8.58
C GLU A 62 18.90 5.57 7.52
N HIS A 63 19.46 4.38 7.70
CA HIS A 63 20.37 3.80 6.72
C HIS A 63 19.67 3.47 5.40
N TYR A 64 18.49 2.86 5.44
CA TYR A 64 17.67 2.52 4.28
C TYR A 64 17.39 3.76 3.41
N ASP A 65 16.99 4.87 4.06
CA ASP A 65 16.67 6.12 3.37
C ASP A 65 17.94 6.75 2.76
N ARG A 66 19.02 6.81 3.53
CA ARG A 66 20.32 7.35 3.08
C ARG A 66 20.93 6.56 1.93
N ALA A 67 20.81 5.25 1.94
CA ALA A 67 21.30 4.37 0.88
C ALA A 67 20.39 4.34 -0.36
N GLY A 68 19.20 4.93 -0.28
CA GLY A 68 18.22 4.95 -1.38
C GLY A 68 17.65 3.56 -1.68
N TYR A 69 17.52 2.72 -0.66
CA TYR A 69 17.12 1.32 -0.83
C TYR A 69 15.69 1.14 -1.34
N ALA A 70 14.82 2.14 -1.24
CA ALA A 70 13.49 2.08 -1.84
C ALA A 70 13.51 1.80 -3.36
N ARG A 71 14.62 2.12 -4.04
CA ARG A 71 14.82 1.84 -5.48
C ARG A 71 15.50 0.50 -5.76
N VAL A 72 15.99 -0.18 -4.72
CA VAL A 72 16.74 -1.44 -4.80
C VAL A 72 15.92 -2.60 -4.25
N ASP A 73 15.17 -2.36 -3.20
CA ASP A 73 14.34 -3.33 -2.50
C ASP A 73 13.32 -3.97 -3.46
N PRO A 74 13.42 -5.30 -3.71
CA PRO A 74 12.51 -5.98 -4.62
C PRO A 74 11.06 -5.98 -4.13
N THR A 75 10.82 -5.81 -2.82
CA THR A 75 9.47 -5.75 -2.28
C THR A 75 8.75 -4.47 -2.68
N VAL A 76 9.47 -3.35 -2.80
CA VAL A 76 8.91 -2.07 -3.25
C VAL A 76 8.46 -2.18 -4.70
N SER A 77 9.32 -2.70 -5.59
CA SER A 77 8.94 -2.88 -7.00
C SER A 77 7.79 -3.88 -7.17
N HIS A 78 7.77 -4.95 -6.36
CA HIS A 78 6.66 -5.90 -6.34
C HIS A 78 5.34 -5.22 -5.96
N CYS A 79 5.34 -4.37 -4.94
CA CYS A 79 4.14 -3.67 -4.49
C CYS A 79 3.53 -2.72 -5.53
N THR A 80 4.30 -2.26 -6.52
CA THR A 80 3.76 -1.45 -7.62
C THR A 80 3.13 -2.29 -8.75
N GLN A 81 3.38 -3.60 -8.80
CA GLN A 81 3.01 -4.47 -9.92
C GLN A 81 2.07 -5.61 -9.52
N SER A 82 1.91 -5.88 -8.24
CA SER A 82 1.16 -7.00 -7.71
C SER A 82 0.31 -6.60 -6.52
N VAL A 83 -0.80 -7.30 -6.33
CA VAL A 83 -1.64 -7.22 -5.12
C VAL A 83 -1.37 -8.38 -4.16
N LEU A 84 -0.57 -9.38 -4.59
CA LEU A 84 -0.29 -10.58 -3.80
C LEU A 84 0.89 -10.35 -2.85
N PRO A 85 0.90 -11.01 -1.68
CA PRO A 85 2.03 -10.97 -0.76
C PRO A 85 3.32 -11.46 -1.42
N ILE A 86 4.45 -10.91 -1.01
CA ILE A 86 5.79 -11.42 -1.35
C ILE A 86 6.51 -11.82 -0.07
N PHE A 87 6.96 -13.08 -0.01
CA PHE A 87 7.80 -13.58 1.08
C PHE A 87 9.26 -13.20 0.81
N TRP A 88 10.02 -12.91 1.87
CA TRP A 88 11.42 -12.51 1.75
C TRP A 88 12.31 -13.74 1.51
N GLU A 89 12.08 -14.37 0.37
CA GLU A 89 12.87 -15.52 -0.07
C GLU A 89 14.17 -15.09 -0.74
N PRO A 90 15.28 -15.85 -0.62
CA PRO A 90 16.53 -15.51 -1.31
C PRO A 90 16.37 -15.31 -2.81
N SER A 91 15.41 -15.98 -3.42
CA SER A 91 15.13 -15.91 -4.85
C SER A 91 14.64 -14.56 -5.36
N ILE A 92 14.11 -13.71 -4.48
CA ILE A 92 13.65 -12.37 -4.90
C ILE A 92 14.81 -11.37 -5.07
N TYR A 93 15.97 -11.64 -4.49
CA TYR A 93 17.16 -10.80 -4.56
C TYR A 93 18.06 -11.26 -5.70
N GLN A 94 17.97 -10.62 -6.87
CA GLN A 94 18.60 -11.09 -8.11
C GLN A 94 19.88 -10.34 -8.47
N THR A 95 20.03 -9.10 -7.99
CA THR A 95 21.19 -8.27 -8.29
C THR A 95 22.15 -8.20 -7.12
N ARG A 96 23.42 -7.86 -7.39
CA ARG A 96 24.41 -7.67 -6.34
C ARG A 96 23.95 -6.67 -5.27
N LYS A 97 23.36 -5.53 -5.69
CA LYS A 97 22.85 -4.51 -4.76
C LYS A 97 21.68 -5.03 -3.91
N GLN A 98 20.84 -5.90 -4.46
CA GLN A 98 19.76 -6.52 -3.70
C GLN A 98 20.28 -7.55 -2.68
N HIS A 99 21.35 -8.26 -3.01
CA HIS A 99 22.00 -9.15 -2.02
C HIS A 99 22.65 -8.34 -0.90
N GLU A 100 23.39 -7.26 -1.22
CA GLU A 100 23.95 -6.34 -0.21
C GLU A 100 22.85 -5.78 0.69
N PHE A 101 21.73 -5.33 0.12
CA PHE A 101 20.54 -4.88 0.86
C PHE A 101 20.00 -5.99 1.79
N PHE A 102 19.86 -7.23 1.31
CA PHE A 102 19.35 -8.34 2.12
C PHE A 102 20.29 -8.69 3.29
N GLU A 103 21.61 -8.67 3.08
CA GLU A 103 22.60 -8.90 4.13
C GLU A 103 22.49 -7.83 5.24
N GLU A 104 22.39 -6.57 4.86
CA GLU A 104 22.25 -5.46 5.80
C GLU A 104 20.90 -5.45 6.53
N ALA A 105 19.80 -5.75 5.84
CA ALA A 105 18.48 -5.93 6.45
C ALA A 105 18.50 -7.08 7.46
N SER A 106 19.16 -8.19 7.11
CA SER A 106 19.33 -9.35 7.99
C SER A 106 20.15 -9.01 9.23
N ALA A 107 21.22 -8.23 9.09
CA ALA A 107 22.01 -7.73 10.22
C ALA A 107 21.20 -6.81 11.15
N ALA A 108 20.19 -6.12 10.62
CA ALA A 108 19.24 -5.33 11.41
C ALA A 108 18.08 -6.16 12.02
N GLY A 109 18.13 -7.50 11.88
CA GLY A 109 17.11 -8.43 12.43
C GLY A 109 15.87 -8.61 11.54
N LEU A 110 15.95 -8.25 10.26
CA LEU A 110 14.88 -8.42 9.27
C LEU A 110 15.21 -9.60 8.34
N VAL A 111 15.18 -10.82 8.88
CA VAL A 111 15.63 -12.05 8.19
C VAL A 111 14.47 -12.76 7.50
N TYR A 112 13.40 -13.00 8.25
CA TYR A 112 12.21 -13.71 7.78
C TYR A 112 11.01 -12.79 7.84
N GLY A 113 10.27 -12.74 6.77
CA GLY A 113 9.10 -11.87 6.72
C GLY A 113 8.38 -11.93 5.38
N LEU A 114 7.35 -11.12 5.31
CA LEU A 114 6.58 -10.90 4.09
C LEU A 114 6.21 -9.44 3.94
N THR A 115 5.93 -9.05 2.72
CA THR A 115 5.39 -7.72 2.40
C THR A 115 4.09 -7.87 1.65
N MET A 116 3.06 -7.16 2.10
CA MET A 116 1.75 -7.11 1.48
C MET A 116 1.59 -5.77 0.75
N PRO A 117 1.32 -5.79 -0.56
CA PRO A 117 1.04 -4.57 -1.31
C PRO A 117 -0.22 -3.85 -0.80
N LEU A 118 -0.15 -2.53 -0.72
CA LEU A 118 -1.27 -1.66 -0.38
C LEU A 118 -1.66 -0.86 -1.61
N HIS A 119 -2.90 -1.06 -2.08
CA HIS A 119 -3.46 -0.33 -3.22
C HIS A 119 -4.77 0.29 -2.78
N GLY A 120 -4.75 1.60 -2.55
CA GLY A 120 -5.90 2.33 -2.04
C GLY A 120 -6.90 2.71 -3.11
N ALA A 121 -8.13 2.97 -2.69
CA ALA A 121 -9.26 3.30 -3.58
C ALA A 121 -9.07 4.63 -4.33
N ARG A 122 -8.17 5.50 -3.88
CA ARG A 122 -7.86 6.80 -4.51
C ARG A 122 -6.54 6.76 -5.29
N GLY A 123 -5.94 5.57 -5.43
CA GLY A 123 -4.67 5.36 -6.11
C GLY A 123 -3.46 5.45 -5.18
N GLU A 124 -3.66 5.43 -3.86
CA GLU A 124 -2.56 5.32 -2.91
C GLU A 124 -1.82 4.00 -3.15
N LEU A 125 -0.50 4.05 -3.06
CA LEU A 125 0.38 2.89 -3.18
C LEU A 125 1.25 2.74 -1.93
N GLY A 126 1.48 1.50 -1.50
CA GLY A 126 2.29 1.28 -0.33
C GLY A 126 2.59 -0.18 -0.04
N ALA A 127 3.09 -0.40 1.17
CA ALA A 127 3.48 -1.71 1.65
C ALA A 127 3.20 -1.87 3.14
N LEU A 128 2.72 -3.04 3.51
CA LEU A 128 2.69 -3.53 4.89
C LEU A 128 3.70 -4.66 5.00
N SER A 129 4.85 -4.39 5.62
CA SER A 129 5.95 -5.34 5.79
C SER A 129 5.98 -5.86 7.22
N LEU A 130 6.04 -7.18 7.39
CA LEU A 130 6.04 -7.83 8.69
C LEU A 130 7.20 -8.82 8.78
N SER A 131 7.92 -8.79 9.91
CA SER A 131 9.03 -9.70 10.19
C SER A 131 8.70 -10.59 11.38
N VAL A 132 9.12 -11.84 11.30
CA VAL A 132 8.98 -12.84 12.35
C VAL A 132 10.33 -13.35 12.78
N GLU A 133 10.45 -13.70 14.05
CA GLU A 133 11.60 -14.45 14.59
C GLU A 133 11.28 -15.94 14.48
N ALA A 134 12.20 -16.70 13.89
CA ALA A 134 12.08 -18.14 13.72
C ALA A 134 13.46 -18.78 13.70
N GLU A 135 13.55 -20.05 14.05
CA GLU A 135 14.82 -20.80 14.01
C GLU A 135 15.31 -21.05 12.58
N ASN A 136 14.36 -21.18 11.65
CA ASN A 136 14.65 -21.42 10.24
C ASN A 136 13.50 -20.95 9.32
N ARG A 137 13.80 -20.88 8.03
CA ARG A 137 12.88 -20.41 6.99
C ARG A 137 11.60 -21.25 6.88
N ALA A 138 11.69 -22.57 7.01
CA ALA A 138 10.55 -23.45 6.89
C ALA A 138 9.53 -23.23 8.02
N GLU A 139 10.00 -22.94 9.21
CA GLU A 139 9.17 -22.54 10.35
C GLU A 139 8.53 -21.19 10.11
N ALA A 140 9.31 -20.19 9.72
CA ALA A 140 8.82 -18.86 9.40
C ALA A 140 7.71 -18.89 8.34
N ASN A 141 7.92 -19.64 7.25
CA ASN A 141 6.96 -19.74 6.16
C ASN A 141 5.66 -20.40 6.61
N ARG A 142 5.75 -21.55 7.32
CA ARG A 142 4.54 -22.21 7.86
C ARG A 142 3.72 -21.31 8.78
N PHE A 143 4.44 -20.56 9.64
CA PHE A 143 3.78 -19.58 10.51
C PHE A 143 3.07 -18.49 9.70
N MET A 144 3.79 -17.83 8.79
CA MET A 144 3.24 -16.73 7.98
C MET A 144 2.05 -17.20 7.14
N GLU A 145 2.15 -18.39 6.51
CA GLU A 145 1.04 -18.98 5.75
C GLU A 145 -0.20 -19.22 6.61
N SER A 146 -0.03 -19.65 7.86
CA SER A 146 -1.14 -19.92 8.77
C SER A 146 -1.95 -18.67 9.16
N VAL A 147 -1.32 -17.50 9.16
CA VAL A 147 -1.92 -16.22 9.54
C VAL A 147 -2.32 -15.34 8.34
N LEU A 148 -2.01 -15.76 7.11
CA LEU A 148 -2.32 -14.99 5.90
C LEU A 148 -3.77 -14.50 5.81
N PRO A 149 -4.81 -15.31 6.12
CA PRO A 149 -6.19 -14.82 6.06
C PRO A 149 -6.44 -13.61 6.98
N THR A 150 -5.85 -13.62 8.16
CA THR A 150 -5.94 -12.51 9.11
C THR A 150 -5.14 -11.28 8.64
N LEU A 151 -3.98 -11.51 8.01
CA LEU A 151 -3.18 -10.42 7.46
C LEU A 151 -3.88 -9.69 6.30
N TRP A 152 -4.68 -10.40 5.50
CA TRP A 152 -5.51 -9.74 4.49
C TRP A 152 -6.49 -8.76 5.12
N MET A 153 -7.15 -9.14 6.20
CA MET A 153 -8.04 -8.23 6.93
C MET A 153 -7.25 -7.06 7.54
N LEU A 154 -6.14 -7.37 8.23
CA LEU A 154 -5.28 -6.34 8.83
C LEU A 154 -4.82 -5.32 7.81
N LYS A 155 -4.36 -5.79 6.64
CA LYS A 155 -3.92 -4.95 5.54
C LYS A 155 -5.00 -3.97 5.09
N ASP A 156 -6.23 -4.44 4.89
CA ASP A 156 -7.32 -3.61 4.37
C ASP A 156 -7.81 -2.59 5.40
N TYR A 157 -7.93 -2.98 6.68
CA TYR A 157 -8.24 -2.04 7.76
C TYR A 157 -7.13 -1.01 7.97
N ALA A 158 -5.86 -1.43 7.93
CA ALA A 158 -4.73 -0.54 8.06
C ALA A 158 -4.65 0.45 6.88
N LEU A 159 -4.90 -0.01 5.64
CA LEU A 159 -4.93 0.85 4.48
C LEU A 159 -6.05 1.88 4.57
N GLN A 160 -7.28 1.45 4.86
CA GLN A 160 -8.45 2.32 4.93
C GLN A 160 -8.29 3.41 6.00
N SER A 161 -7.89 3.03 7.22
CA SER A 161 -7.70 3.97 8.32
C SER A 161 -6.43 4.80 8.19
N GLY A 162 -5.31 4.18 7.77
CA GLY A 162 -4.02 4.83 7.61
C GLY A 162 -4.00 5.88 6.50
N ALA A 163 -4.70 5.66 5.39
CA ALA A 163 -4.82 6.64 4.32
C ALA A 163 -5.50 7.95 4.79
N GLY A 164 -6.48 7.85 5.68
CA GLY A 164 -7.12 9.00 6.27
C GLY A 164 -6.21 9.84 7.17
N LEU A 165 -5.23 9.19 7.82
CA LEU A 165 -4.22 9.84 8.66
C LEU A 165 -3.00 10.33 7.88
N ALA A 166 -2.66 9.64 6.79
CA ALA A 166 -1.48 9.93 5.99
C ALA A 166 -1.63 11.20 5.15
N PHE A 167 -2.83 11.40 4.63
CA PHE A 167 -3.09 12.46 3.67
C PHE A 167 -4.28 13.28 4.14
N GLU A 168 -4.05 14.57 4.37
CA GLU A 168 -5.16 15.52 4.47
C GLU A 168 -5.88 15.51 3.13
N HIS A 169 -6.98 14.75 3.10
CA HIS A 169 -7.88 14.89 1.98
C HIS A 169 -8.69 16.16 2.21
N PRO A 170 -8.43 17.24 1.48
CA PRO A 170 -9.44 18.27 1.38
C PRO A 170 -10.69 17.53 0.96
N VAL A 171 -11.79 17.76 1.65
CA VAL A 171 -13.10 17.26 1.24
C VAL A 171 -13.35 17.86 -0.14
N SER A 172 -12.75 17.25 -1.17
CA SER A 172 -13.07 17.57 -2.54
C SER A 172 -14.54 17.22 -2.64
N LYS A 173 -15.38 18.23 -2.78
CA LYS A 173 -16.77 18.01 -3.11
C LYS A 173 -16.76 16.99 -4.24
N PRO A 174 -17.47 15.87 -4.10
CA PRO A 174 -17.47 14.88 -5.15
C PRO A 174 -17.80 15.59 -6.46
N VAL A 175 -16.96 15.45 -7.46
CA VAL A 175 -17.25 16.01 -8.78
C VAL A 175 -18.51 15.30 -9.26
N VAL A 176 -19.63 15.96 -9.11
CA VAL A 176 -20.92 15.44 -9.56
C VAL A 176 -21.00 15.73 -11.05
N LEU A 177 -20.72 14.72 -11.85
CA LEU A 177 -20.92 14.82 -13.29
C LEU A 177 -22.37 15.10 -13.59
N THR A 178 -22.63 16.07 -14.44
CA THR A 178 -23.96 16.33 -15.03
C THR A 178 -24.44 15.10 -15.80
N SER A 179 -25.75 15.03 -16.05
CA SER A 179 -26.31 13.94 -16.85
C SER A 179 -25.67 13.87 -18.23
N ARG A 180 -25.30 15.01 -18.79
CA ARG A 180 -24.66 15.10 -20.11
C ARG A 180 -23.23 14.58 -20.11
N GLU A 181 -22.45 14.94 -19.12
CA GLU A 181 -21.09 14.43 -18.95
C GLU A 181 -21.08 12.91 -18.75
N LYS A 182 -22.02 12.39 -17.96
CA LYS A 182 -22.19 10.94 -17.79
C LYS A 182 -22.51 10.23 -19.10
N GLU A 183 -23.44 10.79 -19.89
CA GLU A 183 -23.83 10.22 -21.17
C GLU A 183 -22.65 10.19 -22.16
N VAL A 184 -21.91 11.29 -22.28
CA VAL A 184 -20.71 11.38 -23.13
C VAL A 184 -19.67 10.36 -22.72
N LEU A 185 -19.37 10.27 -21.41
CA LEU A 185 -18.41 9.31 -20.87
C LEU A 185 -18.84 7.85 -21.09
N GLN A 186 -20.12 7.54 -21.00
CA GLN A 186 -20.63 6.19 -21.28
C GLN A 186 -20.39 5.78 -22.74
N TRP A 187 -20.64 6.68 -23.70
CA TRP A 187 -20.39 6.41 -25.11
C TRP A 187 -18.89 6.32 -25.41
N CYS A 188 -18.04 7.14 -24.77
CA CYS A 188 -16.59 7.02 -24.83
C CYS A 188 -16.11 5.66 -24.33
N ALA A 189 -16.62 5.20 -23.19
CA ALA A 189 -16.24 3.91 -22.59
C ALA A 189 -16.59 2.71 -23.49
N ILE A 190 -17.59 2.85 -24.35
CA ILE A 190 -17.98 1.84 -25.35
C ILE A 190 -17.14 1.96 -26.65
N GLY A 191 -16.24 2.96 -26.73
CA GLY A 191 -15.32 3.14 -27.85
C GLY A 191 -15.91 4.00 -29.00
N LYS A 192 -16.93 4.80 -28.75
CA LYS A 192 -17.47 5.74 -29.72
C LYS A 192 -16.53 6.93 -29.92
N THR A 193 -16.37 7.35 -31.17
CA THR A 193 -15.64 8.58 -31.52
C THR A 193 -16.41 9.84 -31.14
N SER A 194 -15.71 10.98 -30.98
CA SER A 194 -16.37 12.26 -30.69
C SER A 194 -17.44 12.63 -31.73
N TRP A 195 -17.20 12.30 -32.98
CA TRP A 195 -18.17 12.51 -34.03
C TRP A 195 -19.43 11.64 -33.86
N GLU A 196 -19.29 10.33 -33.61
CA GLU A 196 -20.42 9.43 -33.34
C GLU A 196 -21.24 9.89 -32.14
N ILE A 197 -20.53 10.28 -31.06
CA ILE A 197 -21.16 10.79 -29.83
C ILE A 197 -21.92 12.08 -30.12
N SER A 198 -21.38 12.97 -30.92
CA SER A 198 -22.06 14.21 -31.31
C SER A 198 -23.39 13.95 -32.02
N VAL A 199 -23.42 12.95 -32.91
CA VAL A 199 -24.63 12.52 -33.61
C VAL A 199 -25.63 11.89 -32.63
N ILE A 200 -25.18 10.94 -31.79
CA ILE A 200 -26.04 10.24 -30.82
C ILE A 200 -26.64 11.24 -29.82
N CYS A 201 -25.81 12.13 -29.33
CA CYS A 201 -26.17 13.10 -28.32
C CYS A 201 -26.83 14.39 -28.89
N ASN A 202 -26.99 14.50 -30.20
CA ASN A 202 -27.53 15.66 -30.90
C ASN A 202 -26.86 16.99 -30.45
N CYS A 203 -25.53 17.04 -30.53
CA CYS A 203 -24.73 18.21 -30.20
C CYS A 203 -23.52 18.34 -31.16
N SER A 204 -22.75 19.41 -31.03
CA SER A 204 -21.52 19.55 -31.83
C SER A 204 -20.39 18.68 -31.31
N GLU A 205 -19.50 18.25 -32.20
CA GLU A 205 -18.28 17.50 -31.82
C GLU A 205 -17.38 18.32 -30.86
N ALA A 206 -17.34 19.66 -31.05
CA ALA A 206 -16.64 20.55 -30.11
C ALA A 206 -17.21 20.48 -28.69
N ASN A 207 -18.51 20.32 -28.55
CA ASN A 207 -19.18 20.17 -27.25
C ASN A 207 -18.88 18.84 -26.61
N VAL A 208 -18.77 17.76 -27.39
CA VAL A 208 -18.31 16.44 -26.89
C VAL A 208 -16.89 16.54 -26.37
N ASN A 209 -15.98 17.14 -27.15
CA ASN A 209 -14.58 17.31 -26.75
C ASN A 209 -14.44 18.18 -25.48
N PHE A 210 -15.27 19.20 -25.31
CA PHE A 210 -15.33 20.02 -24.09
C PHE A 210 -15.70 19.18 -22.84
N HIS A 211 -16.61 18.21 -22.99
CA HIS A 211 -17.01 17.33 -21.88
C HIS A 211 -16.02 16.18 -21.62
N MET A 212 -15.02 15.97 -22.49
CA MET A 212 -14.00 14.93 -22.35
C MET A 212 -12.65 15.46 -21.86
N GLY A 213 -12.40 16.76 -21.93
CA GLY A 213 -11.15 17.43 -21.51
C GLY A 213 -11.22 18.01 -20.14
#